data_5a3e5eb323f50ee7826cefe34707275e
#
_entry.id   5a3e5eb323f50ee7826cefe34707275e
#
_cell.length_a   1.000
_cell.length_b   1.000
_cell.length_c   1.000
_cell.angle_alpha   90.00
_cell.angle_beta   90.00
_cell.angle_gamma   90.00
#
_symmetry.space_group_name_H-M   'P 1'
#
loop_
_entity.id
_entity.type
_entity.pdbx_description
1 polymer ?
#
loop_
_entity_poly.entity_id
_entity_poly.type
_entity_poly.pdbx_seq_one_letter_code
_entity_poly.pdbx_strand_id
1 'polypeptide(L)'
;EGGTQILLAPKQTDDKQVSGEQLDQAVSIIRQRVNASGVSEAEVTTQGNQNISVSIPGKADEATLARIQASSKLEFRPVLTYTGSATTAQVDGGDGTTTEAPADGEATPAPTSTSESDPSIDPSPLPKGAGDVAWLTEGLQKKFTDFTCDSEAAQTAGDAPSDRPLITCDPSGQIKYVLGPVELGGEVITDAVAQPETTSTGATTGGWVVQITMNKAGTKAFGEVSTRLYGAQAPMNQFAFVLDGKVLSAPTMQAQIPDGRPSVSGGFTQERA
;
A
#
# COMPACT_ATOMS: atom_id res chain seq x y z
N GLU A 1 33.35 -6.50 -20.34
CA GLU A 1 32.60 -5.75 -19.33
C GLU A 1 31.68 -6.74 -18.63
N GLY A 2 31.80 -6.87 -17.30
CA GLY A 2 31.01 -7.81 -16.51
C GLY A 2 29.69 -7.17 -16.05
N GLY A 3 28.66 -8.00 -15.80
CA GLY A 3 27.39 -7.57 -15.22
C GLY A 3 26.99 -8.49 -14.08
N THR A 4 26.01 -8.08 -13.28
CA THR A 4 25.38 -8.88 -12.24
C THR A 4 24.05 -9.41 -12.78
N GLN A 5 23.90 -10.74 -12.78
CA GLN A 5 22.63 -11.39 -13.13
C GLN A 5 22.01 -12.01 -11.87
N ILE A 6 20.75 -11.70 -11.62
CA ILE A 6 19.99 -12.21 -10.49
C ILE A 6 18.82 -13.01 -11.05
N LEU A 7 18.64 -14.23 -10.56
CA LEU A 7 17.49 -15.05 -10.86
C LEU A 7 16.59 -15.08 -9.63
N LEU A 8 15.37 -14.58 -9.76
CA LEU A 8 14.37 -14.58 -8.72
C LEU A 8 13.34 -15.66 -9.01
N ALA A 9 13.06 -16.48 -8.01
CA ALA A 9 11.98 -17.46 -8.04
C ALA A 9 10.91 -17.03 -7.02
N PRO A 10 9.61 -17.08 -7.36
CA PRO A 10 8.56 -16.78 -6.41
C PRO A 10 8.59 -17.78 -5.25
N LYS A 11 8.49 -17.28 -4.03
CA LYS A 11 8.36 -18.14 -2.86
C LYS A 11 6.91 -18.63 -2.79
N GLN A 12 6.68 -19.85 -3.20
CA GLN A 12 5.36 -20.46 -3.13
C GLN A 12 5.01 -20.76 -1.67
N THR A 13 3.85 -20.28 -1.24
CA THR A 13 3.29 -20.54 0.11
C THR A 13 2.29 -21.71 0.06
N ASP A 14 1.74 -22.00 -1.11
CA ASP A 14 0.83 -23.13 -1.41
C ASP A 14 1.17 -23.68 -2.80
N ASP A 15 0.78 -24.94 -3.10
CA ASP A 15 1.03 -25.65 -4.37
C ASP A 15 0.38 -25.00 -5.62
N LYS A 16 0.01 -23.73 -5.57
CA LYS A 16 -0.55 -22.99 -6.71
C LYS A 16 0.58 -22.42 -7.57
N GLN A 17 0.57 -22.76 -8.85
CA GLN A 17 1.46 -22.14 -9.83
C GLN A 17 1.15 -20.64 -9.98
N VAL A 18 2.19 -19.82 -10.04
CA VAL A 18 2.07 -18.39 -10.31
C VAL A 18 1.51 -18.19 -11.72
N SER A 19 0.47 -17.38 -11.87
CA SER A 19 -0.07 -17.04 -13.18
C SER A 19 0.87 -16.11 -13.96
N GLY A 20 0.75 -16.09 -15.30
CA GLY A 20 1.54 -15.19 -16.13
C GLY A 20 1.32 -13.72 -15.76
N GLU A 21 0.10 -13.34 -15.44
CA GLU A 21 -0.25 -11.98 -15.00
C GLU A 21 0.42 -11.58 -13.68
N GLN A 22 0.47 -12.50 -12.71
CA GLN A 22 1.19 -12.29 -11.46
C GLN A 22 2.70 -12.13 -11.68
N LEU A 23 3.23 -12.88 -12.64
CA LEU A 23 4.64 -12.80 -13.01
C LEU A 23 4.97 -11.44 -13.68
N ASP A 24 4.10 -10.96 -14.57
CA ASP A 24 4.24 -9.65 -15.24
C ASP A 24 4.13 -8.50 -14.24
N GLN A 25 3.24 -8.62 -13.26
CA GLN A 25 3.13 -7.66 -12.16
C GLN A 25 4.41 -7.65 -11.30
N ALA A 26 4.96 -8.82 -10.97
CA ALA A 26 6.22 -8.93 -10.26
C ALA A 26 7.40 -8.33 -11.04
N VAL A 27 7.46 -8.54 -12.35
CA VAL A 27 8.45 -7.91 -13.26
C VAL A 27 8.34 -6.39 -13.20
N SER A 28 7.12 -5.85 -13.22
CA SER A 28 6.88 -4.41 -13.12
C SER A 28 7.39 -3.81 -11.80
N ILE A 29 7.09 -4.47 -10.68
CA ILE A 29 7.55 -4.07 -9.33
C ILE A 29 9.08 -4.11 -9.25
N ILE A 30 9.70 -5.21 -9.73
CA ILE A 30 11.16 -5.36 -9.70
C ILE A 30 11.83 -4.30 -10.57
N ARG A 31 11.28 -4.02 -11.77
CA ARG A 31 11.78 -2.96 -12.65
C ARG A 31 11.73 -1.59 -11.97
N GLN A 32 10.63 -1.30 -11.26
CA GLN A 32 10.50 -0.06 -10.50
C GLN A 32 11.59 0.05 -9.41
N ARG A 33 11.85 -1.03 -8.66
CA ARG A 33 12.89 -1.08 -7.61
C ARG A 33 14.30 -0.89 -8.16
N VAL A 34 14.58 -1.52 -9.29
CA VAL A 34 15.87 -1.41 -9.98
C VAL A 34 16.08 0.03 -10.46
N ASN A 35 15.08 0.64 -11.07
CA ASN A 35 15.13 2.04 -11.51
C ASN A 35 15.31 2.99 -10.30
N ALA A 36 14.61 2.73 -9.19
CA ALA A 36 14.76 3.48 -7.94
C ALA A 36 16.15 3.37 -7.30
N SER A 37 16.91 2.33 -7.66
CA SER A 37 18.31 2.16 -7.24
C SER A 37 19.31 2.89 -8.16
N GLY A 38 18.84 3.71 -9.11
CA GLY A 38 19.69 4.48 -10.03
C GLY A 38 20.29 3.64 -11.16
N VAL A 39 19.89 2.40 -11.34
CA VAL A 39 20.39 1.49 -12.37
C VAL A 39 19.43 1.49 -13.56
N SER A 40 19.48 2.55 -14.37
CA SER A 40 18.52 2.76 -15.48
C SER A 40 18.70 1.82 -16.69
N GLU A 41 19.83 1.13 -16.79
CA GLU A 41 20.12 0.21 -17.90
C GLU A 41 19.92 -1.27 -17.54
N ALA A 42 19.26 -1.56 -16.41
CA ALA A 42 18.99 -2.93 -16.03
C ALA A 42 17.83 -3.51 -16.85
N GLU A 43 18.01 -4.76 -17.27
CA GLU A 43 17.00 -5.53 -17.98
C GLU A 43 16.29 -6.49 -17.05
N VAL A 44 14.96 -6.40 -16.97
CA VAL A 44 14.11 -7.29 -16.16
C VAL A 44 13.18 -8.04 -17.09
N THR A 45 13.36 -9.36 -17.15
CA THR A 45 12.62 -10.26 -18.05
C THR A 45 12.13 -11.50 -17.32
N THR A 46 11.05 -12.09 -17.81
CA THR A 46 10.61 -13.41 -17.36
C THR A 46 11.50 -14.50 -17.95
N GLN A 47 11.90 -15.48 -17.15
CA GLN A 47 12.62 -16.65 -17.59
C GLN A 47 11.81 -17.92 -17.34
N GLY A 48 11.27 -18.50 -18.40
CA GLY A 48 10.28 -19.55 -18.30
C GLY A 48 8.96 -19.06 -17.68
N ASN A 49 8.17 -19.96 -17.12
CA ASN A 49 6.85 -19.62 -16.56
C ASN A 49 6.86 -19.30 -15.06
N GLN A 50 8.03 -19.25 -14.41
CA GLN A 50 8.10 -19.14 -12.95
C GLN A 50 9.25 -18.28 -12.43
N ASN A 51 10.17 -17.83 -13.26
CA ASN A 51 11.35 -17.09 -12.81
C ASN A 51 11.42 -15.70 -13.45
N ILE A 52 12.07 -14.78 -12.74
CA ILE A 52 12.37 -13.44 -13.24
C ILE A 52 13.90 -13.29 -13.26
N SER A 53 14.44 -12.90 -14.40
CA SER A 53 15.85 -12.59 -14.57
C SER A 53 16.05 -11.08 -14.54
N VAL A 54 16.97 -10.64 -13.71
CA VAL A 54 17.38 -9.23 -13.61
C VAL A 54 18.84 -9.16 -14.01
N SER A 55 19.13 -8.46 -15.10
CA SER A 55 20.50 -8.22 -15.60
C SER A 55 20.89 -6.77 -15.35
N ILE A 56 21.91 -6.56 -14.54
CA ILE A 56 22.40 -5.22 -14.16
C ILE A 56 23.79 -5.04 -14.78
N PRO A 57 24.02 -4.00 -15.61
CA PRO A 57 25.34 -3.72 -16.12
C PRO A 57 26.27 -3.29 -14.97
N GLY A 58 27.47 -3.88 -14.93
CA GLY A 58 28.43 -3.65 -13.87
C GLY A 58 28.17 -4.46 -12.58
N LYS A 59 28.72 -3.98 -11.49
CA LYS A 59 28.59 -4.64 -10.17
C LYS A 59 27.49 -3.92 -9.38
N ALA A 60 26.38 -4.64 -9.08
CA ALA A 60 25.37 -4.14 -8.17
C ALA A 60 25.92 -4.06 -6.74
N ASP A 61 25.60 -2.99 -6.02
CA ASP A 61 25.92 -2.87 -4.61
C ASP A 61 24.95 -3.72 -3.74
N GLU A 62 25.31 -3.93 -2.49
CA GLU A 62 24.56 -4.76 -1.56
C GLU A 62 23.16 -4.17 -1.25
N ALA A 63 23.03 -2.85 -1.21
CA ALA A 63 21.76 -2.16 -0.97
C ALA A 63 20.79 -2.37 -2.14
N THR A 64 21.28 -2.27 -3.38
CA THR A 64 20.50 -2.57 -4.59
C THR A 64 20.04 -4.03 -4.62
N LEU A 65 20.95 -4.97 -4.28
CA LEU A 65 20.61 -6.39 -4.22
C LEU A 65 19.55 -6.69 -3.16
N ALA A 66 19.68 -6.11 -1.96
CA ALA A 66 18.72 -6.27 -0.87
C ALA A 66 17.34 -5.72 -1.26
N ARG A 67 17.29 -4.54 -1.91
CA ARG A 67 16.04 -3.92 -2.37
C ARG A 67 15.33 -4.75 -3.44
N ILE A 68 16.06 -5.33 -4.39
CA ILE A 68 15.50 -6.19 -5.43
C ILE A 68 14.93 -7.49 -4.84
N GLN A 69 15.61 -8.06 -3.83
CA GLN A 69 15.22 -9.31 -3.20
C GLN A 69 14.15 -9.15 -2.11
N ALA A 70 13.90 -7.92 -1.65
CA ALA A 70 12.90 -7.66 -0.62
C ALA A 70 11.49 -8.07 -1.10
N SER A 71 10.70 -8.64 -0.22
CA SER A 71 9.27 -8.86 -0.48
C SER A 71 8.54 -7.53 -0.68
N SER A 72 7.49 -7.53 -1.51
CA SER A 72 6.66 -6.34 -1.69
C SER A 72 6.02 -5.93 -0.37
N LYS A 73 6.12 -4.65 -0.05
CA LYS A 73 5.63 -4.08 1.21
C LYS A 73 4.28 -3.40 0.95
N LEU A 74 3.22 -4.10 1.33
CA LEU A 74 1.88 -3.51 1.31
C LEU A 74 1.59 -2.87 2.66
N GLU A 75 1.22 -1.61 2.64
CA GLU A 75 0.91 -0.81 3.83
C GLU A 75 -0.44 -0.13 3.66
N PHE A 76 -1.13 0.03 4.78
CA PHE A 76 -2.37 0.77 4.86
C PHE A 76 -2.17 2.00 5.73
N ARG A 77 -2.38 3.17 5.14
CA ARG A 77 -2.11 4.46 5.77
C ARG A 77 -3.30 5.40 5.63
N PRO A 78 -3.69 6.16 6.67
CA PRO A 78 -4.72 7.18 6.55
C PRO A 78 -4.22 8.33 5.67
N VAL A 79 -5.11 8.89 4.86
CA VAL A 79 -4.80 10.08 4.05
C VAL A 79 -4.94 11.33 4.93
N LEU A 80 -3.89 12.15 4.99
CA LEU A 80 -3.92 13.43 5.71
C LEU A 80 -4.24 14.58 4.76
N THR A 81 -3.62 14.59 3.56
CA THR A 81 -3.93 15.53 2.48
C THR A 81 -3.43 15.00 1.15
N TYR A 82 -3.92 15.59 0.05
CA TYR A 82 -3.41 15.29 -1.30
C TYR A 82 -3.59 16.49 -2.23
N THR A 83 -2.89 16.48 -3.38
CA THR A 83 -3.08 17.41 -4.49
C THR A 83 -3.41 16.66 -5.77
N GLY A 84 -4.29 17.21 -6.59
CA GLY A 84 -4.78 16.57 -7.81
C GLY A 84 -6.26 16.18 -7.70
N SER A 85 -6.80 15.58 -8.76
CA SER A 85 -8.18 15.06 -8.76
C SER A 85 -8.15 13.57 -8.39
N ALA A 86 -8.51 13.25 -7.16
CA ALA A 86 -8.60 11.86 -6.72
C ALA A 86 -9.79 11.16 -7.39
N THR A 87 -9.54 9.96 -7.93
CA THR A 87 -10.61 9.07 -8.37
C THR A 87 -11.34 8.55 -7.13
N THR A 88 -12.66 8.63 -7.10
CA THR A 88 -13.48 8.19 -5.96
C THR A 88 -13.59 6.67 -5.89
N ALA A 89 -12.56 6.01 -5.37
CA ALA A 89 -12.70 4.64 -4.89
C ALA A 89 -13.45 4.61 -3.55
N GLN A 90 -14.18 3.56 -3.28
CA GLN A 90 -14.99 3.40 -2.07
C GLN A 90 -14.70 2.06 -1.38
N VAL A 91 -14.84 2.02 -0.07
CA VAL A 91 -14.77 0.80 0.73
C VAL A 91 -16.10 0.61 1.44
N ASP A 92 -16.79 -0.44 1.08
CA ASP A 92 -18.04 -0.88 1.69
C ASP A 92 -17.84 -2.16 2.51
N GLY A 93 -18.70 -2.38 3.50
CA GLY A 93 -18.80 -3.65 4.20
C GLY A 93 -19.41 -4.71 3.29
N GLY A 94 -18.72 -5.82 3.07
CA GLY A 94 -19.32 -7.00 2.42
C GLY A 94 -20.51 -7.50 3.25
N ASP A 95 -21.60 -7.88 2.57
CA ASP A 95 -22.84 -8.38 3.20
C ASP A 95 -22.53 -9.64 4.06
N GLY A 96 -22.44 -9.44 5.37
CA GLY A 96 -22.15 -10.47 6.36
C GLY A 96 -23.05 -10.32 7.56
N THR A 97 -23.92 -11.29 7.73
CA THR A 97 -24.82 -11.49 8.87
C THR A 97 -24.09 -11.23 10.20
N THR A 98 -24.60 -10.32 10.99
CA THR A 98 -24.13 -9.97 12.34
C THR A 98 -24.03 -11.19 13.23
N THR A 99 -22.83 -11.54 13.66
CA THR A 99 -22.60 -12.41 14.83
C THR A 99 -21.74 -11.62 15.81
N GLU A 100 -22.35 -11.41 16.97
CA GLU A 100 -21.79 -10.73 18.13
C GLU A 100 -20.48 -11.39 18.59
N ALA A 101 -19.39 -10.64 18.71
CA ALA A 101 -18.10 -11.12 19.16
C ALA A 101 -17.86 -10.78 20.64
N PRO A 102 -17.35 -11.73 21.45
CA PRO A 102 -16.97 -11.44 22.82
C PRO A 102 -15.65 -10.64 22.89
N ALA A 103 -15.65 -9.66 23.81
CA ALA A 103 -14.46 -8.89 24.19
C ALA A 103 -13.48 -9.78 24.97
N ASP A 104 -12.21 -9.62 24.68
CA ASP A 104 -11.01 -9.60 25.49
C ASP A 104 -9.80 -10.15 24.71
N GLY A 105 -8.76 -9.35 24.62
CA GLY A 105 -7.48 -9.76 24.03
C GLY A 105 -6.55 -8.57 23.79
N GLU A 106 -5.64 -8.40 24.72
CA GLU A 106 -4.53 -7.45 24.83
C GLU A 106 -3.77 -7.23 23.51
N ALA A 107 -3.61 -5.97 23.12
CA ALA A 107 -2.86 -5.56 21.95
C ALA A 107 -1.36 -5.74 22.18
N THR A 108 -0.72 -6.56 21.34
CA THR A 108 0.74 -6.64 21.25
C THR A 108 1.26 -5.39 20.53
N PRO A 109 2.24 -4.65 21.05
CA PRO A 109 2.78 -3.48 20.38
C PRO A 109 3.55 -3.88 19.13
N ALA A 110 3.38 -3.09 18.06
CA ALA A 110 4.16 -3.18 16.84
C ALA A 110 5.66 -2.99 17.08
N PRO A 111 6.55 -3.56 16.26
CA PRO A 111 7.99 -3.47 16.44
C PRO A 111 8.44 -2.00 16.35
N THR A 112 9.09 -1.56 17.42
CA THR A 112 9.68 -0.21 17.52
C THR A 112 10.94 -0.16 16.66
N SER A 113 10.82 0.30 15.43
CA SER A 113 11.99 0.75 14.67
C SER A 113 12.36 2.16 15.16
N THR A 114 13.51 2.28 15.78
CA THR A 114 14.05 3.56 16.23
C THR A 114 14.49 4.35 15.01
N SER A 115 13.59 5.15 14.46
CA SER A 115 13.90 6.07 13.36
C SER A 115 14.39 7.38 13.93
N GLU A 116 15.45 7.90 13.36
CA GLU A 116 16.00 9.21 13.73
C GLU A 116 14.94 10.29 13.44
N SER A 117 14.47 10.98 14.48
CA SER A 117 13.42 12.00 14.36
C SER A 117 13.99 13.26 13.69
N ASP A 118 13.33 13.72 12.62
CA ASP A 118 13.59 15.01 12.02
C ASP A 118 12.70 16.07 12.69
N PRO A 119 13.23 16.96 13.53
CA PRO A 119 12.42 17.91 14.30
C PRO A 119 11.68 18.93 13.44
N SER A 120 11.99 19.02 12.15
CA SER A 120 11.29 19.90 11.22
C SER A 120 9.94 19.32 10.74
N ILE A 121 9.76 18.00 10.85
CA ILE A 121 8.56 17.30 10.38
C ILE A 121 7.83 16.56 11.49
N ASP A 122 8.50 16.29 12.60
CA ASP A 122 7.92 15.57 13.73
C ASP A 122 7.22 16.53 14.69
N PRO A 123 5.92 16.36 14.95
CA PRO A 123 5.22 17.15 15.95
C PRO A 123 5.66 16.80 17.36
N SER A 124 5.70 17.80 18.24
CA SER A 124 5.97 17.57 19.67
C SER A 124 4.86 18.21 20.52
N PRO A 125 4.08 17.43 21.29
CA PRO A 125 4.12 15.96 21.43
C PRO A 125 3.66 15.22 20.18
N LEU A 126 4.03 13.92 20.07
CA LEU A 126 3.57 13.06 18.98
C LEU A 126 2.04 12.91 19.01
N PRO A 127 1.38 12.92 17.86
CA PRO A 127 -0.06 12.72 17.76
C PRO A 127 -0.50 11.35 18.31
N LYS A 128 -1.74 11.26 18.77
CA LYS A 128 -2.27 10.05 19.40
C LYS A 128 -2.62 8.94 18.40
N GLY A 129 -2.72 9.26 17.11
CA GLY A 129 -3.07 8.29 16.07
C GLY A 129 -2.51 8.67 14.71
N ALA A 130 -2.42 7.68 13.83
CA ALA A 130 -1.84 7.87 12.50
C ALA A 130 -2.66 8.83 11.61
N GLY A 131 -3.97 8.92 11.82
CA GLY A 131 -4.86 9.83 11.08
C GLY A 131 -5.01 11.21 11.71
N ASP A 132 -4.20 11.59 12.70
CA ASP A 132 -4.29 12.89 13.36
C ASP A 132 -3.70 13.99 12.47
N VAL A 133 -4.47 15.07 12.26
CA VAL A 133 -4.01 16.24 11.48
C VAL A 133 -2.80 16.94 12.07
N ALA A 134 -2.52 16.74 13.35
CA ALA A 134 -1.33 17.27 13.99
C ALA A 134 -0.01 16.74 13.37
N TRP A 135 -0.06 15.66 12.58
CA TRP A 135 1.06 15.25 11.73
C TRP A 135 1.41 16.25 10.63
N LEU A 136 0.44 17.08 10.19
CA LEU A 136 0.65 18.10 9.15
C LEU A 136 1.35 19.35 9.70
N THR A 137 2.58 19.17 10.21
CA THR A 137 3.41 20.28 10.65
C THR A 137 3.75 21.23 9.50
N GLU A 138 4.13 22.47 9.81
CA GLU A 138 4.57 23.43 8.78
C GLU A 138 5.76 22.90 7.96
N GLY A 139 6.70 22.19 8.62
CA GLY A 139 7.82 21.54 7.97
C GLY A 139 7.40 20.45 6.99
N LEU A 140 6.44 19.61 7.38
CA LEU A 140 5.91 18.56 6.50
C LEU A 140 5.14 19.15 5.32
N GLN A 141 4.34 20.20 5.56
CA GLN A 141 3.60 20.90 4.49
C GLN A 141 4.57 21.57 3.49
N LYS A 142 5.66 22.17 3.97
CA LYS A 142 6.71 22.68 3.09
C LYS A 142 7.34 21.60 2.27
N LYS A 143 7.76 20.50 2.88
CA LYS A 143 8.31 19.32 2.16
C LYS A 143 7.32 18.80 1.13
N PHE A 144 6.04 18.74 1.45
CA PHE A 144 4.99 18.33 0.51
C PHE A 144 4.85 19.27 -0.68
N THR A 145 4.97 20.58 -0.47
CA THR A 145 4.92 21.58 -1.54
C THR A 145 6.09 21.40 -2.50
N ASP A 146 7.29 21.21 -1.95
CA ASP A 146 8.54 21.09 -2.71
C ASP A 146 8.73 19.69 -3.36
N PHE A 147 7.97 18.67 -2.89
CA PHE A 147 8.06 17.30 -3.37
C PHE A 147 7.50 17.16 -4.78
N THR A 148 8.21 16.41 -5.64
CA THR A 148 7.77 16.04 -6.99
C THR A 148 7.76 14.52 -7.17
N CYS A 149 6.84 14.00 -7.99
CA CYS A 149 6.63 12.57 -8.14
C CYS A 149 7.74 11.84 -8.92
N ASP A 150 8.59 12.57 -9.60
CA ASP A 150 9.78 12.11 -10.33
C ASP A 150 11.07 12.24 -9.51
N SER A 151 11.00 12.81 -8.29
CA SER A 151 12.16 12.99 -7.42
C SER A 151 12.71 11.66 -6.90
N GLU A 152 13.99 11.68 -6.49
CA GLU A 152 14.63 10.54 -5.82
C GLU A 152 13.85 10.14 -4.54
N ALA A 153 13.36 11.13 -3.78
CA ALA A 153 12.53 10.89 -2.60
C ALA A 153 11.24 10.13 -2.93
N ALA A 154 10.63 10.37 -4.11
CA ALA A 154 9.47 9.63 -4.56
C ALA A 154 9.81 8.19 -5.01
N GLN A 155 11.03 7.96 -5.50
CA GLN A 155 11.50 6.64 -5.89
C GLN A 155 11.87 5.77 -4.68
N THR A 156 12.35 6.39 -3.61
CA THR A 156 12.75 5.71 -2.35
C THR A 156 11.67 5.72 -1.27
N ALA A 157 10.44 6.15 -1.60
CA ALA A 157 9.33 6.25 -0.66
C ALA A 157 8.98 4.90 0.03
N GLY A 158 9.29 3.77 -0.61
CA GLY A 158 9.12 2.42 -0.02
C GLY A 158 10.04 2.13 1.17
N ASP A 159 11.15 2.84 1.29
CA ASP A 159 12.12 2.70 2.39
C ASP A 159 11.75 3.57 3.61
N ALA A 160 10.67 4.36 3.49
CA ALA A 160 10.25 5.26 4.56
C ALA A 160 9.85 4.50 5.83
N PRO A 161 10.12 5.07 7.02
CA PRO A 161 9.73 4.49 8.29
C PRO A 161 8.21 4.31 8.39
N SER A 162 7.78 3.18 8.97
CA SER A 162 6.35 2.88 9.11
C SER A 162 5.65 3.75 10.17
N ASP A 163 6.39 4.23 11.16
CA ASP A 163 5.92 5.04 12.27
C ASP A 163 5.90 6.56 11.99
N ARG A 164 6.18 6.96 10.75
CA ARG A 164 6.22 8.37 10.32
C ARG A 164 5.29 8.64 9.15
N PRO A 165 4.88 9.91 8.95
CA PRO A 165 4.17 10.32 7.75
C PRO A 165 4.98 10.05 6.49
N LEU A 166 4.28 9.75 5.41
CA LEU A 166 4.87 9.48 4.10
C LEU A 166 4.35 10.51 3.09
N ILE A 167 5.27 11.18 2.37
CA ILE A 167 4.94 11.93 1.16
C ILE A 167 5.22 11.02 -0.02
N THR A 168 4.22 10.81 -0.87
CA THR A 168 4.33 9.94 -2.04
C THR A 168 3.32 10.30 -3.12
N CYS A 169 3.32 9.54 -4.22
CA CYS A 169 2.41 9.70 -5.35
C CYS A 169 1.71 8.40 -5.70
N ASP A 170 0.67 8.53 -6.51
CA ASP A 170 0.12 7.42 -7.26
C ASP A 170 1.10 6.93 -8.35
N PRO A 171 0.92 5.74 -8.95
CA PRO A 171 1.81 5.22 -9.98
C PRO A 171 1.89 6.08 -11.25
N SER A 172 0.86 6.88 -11.54
CA SER A 172 0.85 7.80 -12.69
C SER A 172 1.58 9.11 -12.42
N GLY A 173 1.92 9.42 -11.17
CA GLY A 173 2.53 10.67 -10.76
C GLY A 173 1.59 11.89 -10.83
N GLN A 174 0.29 11.67 -10.96
CA GLN A 174 -0.68 12.76 -11.10
C GLN A 174 -1.22 13.24 -9.76
N ILE A 175 -1.26 12.37 -8.76
CA ILE A 175 -1.76 12.66 -7.43
C ILE A 175 -0.62 12.52 -6.43
N LYS A 176 -0.41 13.57 -5.66
CA LYS A 176 0.58 13.63 -4.61
C LYS A 176 -0.13 13.58 -3.25
N TYR A 177 0.33 12.72 -2.34
CA TYR A 177 -0.29 12.46 -1.04
C TYR A 177 0.66 12.76 0.12
N VAL A 178 0.08 13.21 1.24
CA VAL A 178 0.65 13.06 2.57
C VAL A 178 -0.18 12.01 3.30
N LEU A 179 0.45 10.95 3.68
CA LEU A 179 -0.15 9.85 4.43
C LEU A 179 0.36 9.86 5.86
N GLY A 180 -0.47 9.45 6.79
CA GLY A 180 -0.05 9.21 8.16
C GLY A 180 0.83 7.96 8.29
N PRO A 181 1.32 7.65 9.51
CA PRO A 181 1.98 6.39 9.82
C PRO A 181 1.16 5.17 9.41
N VAL A 182 1.83 4.02 9.26
CA VAL A 182 1.19 2.74 8.94
C VAL A 182 0.27 2.31 10.09
N GLU A 183 -0.94 1.93 9.76
CA GLU A 183 -1.90 1.36 10.72
C GLU A 183 -2.02 -0.16 10.59
N LEU A 184 -1.91 -0.67 9.35
CA LEU A 184 -1.90 -2.10 9.06
C LEU A 184 -0.86 -2.38 7.98
N GLY A 185 -0.22 -3.54 8.07
CA GLY A 185 0.61 -4.08 7.00
C GLY A 185 -0.13 -5.15 6.20
N GLY A 186 0.45 -5.58 5.08
CA GLY A 186 -0.13 -6.61 4.23
C GLY A 186 -0.24 -7.98 4.87
N GLU A 187 0.51 -8.25 5.94
CA GLU A 187 0.51 -9.51 6.69
C GLU A 187 -0.82 -9.82 7.39
N VAL A 188 -1.69 -8.82 7.52
CA VAL A 188 -3.03 -9.04 8.09
C VAL A 188 -4.03 -9.59 7.07
N ILE A 189 -3.73 -9.54 5.78
CA ILE A 189 -4.58 -10.08 4.72
C ILE A 189 -4.36 -11.59 4.63
N THR A 190 -5.46 -12.34 4.67
CA THR A 190 -5.45 -13.79 4.48
C THR A 190 -5.94 -14.22 3.11
N ASP A 191 -6.79 -13.39 2.49
CA ASP A 191 -7.31 -13.65 1.15
C ASP A 191 -7.76 -12.34 0.48
N ALA A 192 -7.68 -12.28 -0.84
CA ALA A 192 -8.17 -11.18 -1.66
C ALA A 192 -8.72 -11.74 -2.98
N VAL A 193 -9.99 -11.46 -3.27
CA VAL A 193 -10.69 -11.99 -4.44
C VAL A 193 -11.29 -10.84 -5.26
N ALA A 194 -10.92 -10.77 -6.52
CA ALA A 194 -11.56 -9.89 -7.47
C ALA A 194 -12.89 -10.49 -7.94
N GLN A 195 -13.95 -9.70 -7.95
CA GLN A 195 -15.27 -10.11 -8.41
C GLN A 195 -15.98 -8.97 -9.13
N PRO A 196 -16.92 -9.28 -10.06
CA PRO A 196 -17.71 -8.25 -10.69
C PRO A 196 -18.51 -7.45 -9.66
N GLU A 197 -18.50 -6.12 -9.82
CA GLU A 197 -19.32 -5.25 -8.99
C GLU A 197 -20.81 -5.45 -9.31
N THR A 198 -21.60 -5.66 -8.27
CA THR A 198 -23.06 -5.86 -8.41
C THR A 198 -23.84 -4.80 -7.65
N THR A 199 -24.97 -4.38 -8.20
CA THR A 199 -25.94 -3.54 -7.50
C THR A 199 -26.67 -4.35 -6.43
N SER A 200 -27.35 -3.68 -5.51
CA SER A 200 -28.25 -4.30 -4.51
C SER A 200 -29.35 -5.19 -5.12
N THR A 201 -29.63 -5.04 -6.41
CA THR A 201 -30.59 -5.86 -7.18
C THR A 201 -29.94 -7.04 -7.91
N GLY A 202 -28.62 -7.24 -7.75
CA GLY A 202 -27.87 -8.31 -8.37
C GLY A 202 -27.45 -8.09 -9.82
N ALA A 203 -27.69 -6.90 -10.38
CA ALA A 203 -27.21 -6.55 -11.73
C ALA A 203 -25.74 -6.14 -11.66
N THR A 204 -24.93 -6.58 -12.65
CA THR A 204 -23.52 -6.16 -12.75
C THR A 204 -23.42 -4.71 -13.25
N THR A 205 -22.57 -3.90 -12.61
CA THR A 205 -22.32 -2.51 -13.03
C THR A 205 -21.30 -2.41 -14.18
N GLY A 206 -20.60 -3.51 -14.48
CA GLY A 206 -19.47 -3.54 -15.41
C GLY A 206 -18.14 -3.18 -14.76
N GLY A 207 -18.13 -2.78 -13.47
CA GLY A 207 -16.94 -2.59 -12.66
C GLY A 207 -16.50 -3.88 -11.96
N TRP A 208 -15.34 -3.81 -11.31
CA TRP A 208 -14.80 -4.87 -10.47
C TRP A 208 -14.55 -4.34 -9.06
N VAL A 209 -14.72 -5.22 -8.08
CA VAL A 209 -14.41 -4.95 -6.67
C VAL A 209 -13.43 -6.00 -6.17
N VAL A 210 -12.60 -5.59 -5.21
CA VAL A 210 -11.70 -6.49 -4.50
C VAL A 210 -12.27 -6.75 -3.11
N GLN A 211 -12.68 -7.99 -2.86
CA GLN A 211 -13.11 -8.45 -1.54
C GLN A 211 -11.87 -8.92 -0.78
N ILE A 212 -11.57 -8.28 0.34
CA ILE A 212 -10.43 -8.62 1.18
C ILE A 212 -10.94 -9.38 2.41
N THR A 213 -10.18 -10.39 2.84
CA THR A 213 -10.41 -11.09 4.12
C THR A 213 -9.18 -10.92 4.99
N MET A 214 -9.38 -10.50 6.23
CA MET A 214 -8.31 -10.26 7.18
C MET A 214 -8.26 -11.32 8.28
N ASN A 215 -7.07 -11.52 8.85
CA ASN A 215 -6.92 -12.33 10.06
C ASN A 215 -7.53 -11.62 11.28
N LYS A 216 -7.56 -12.28 12.44
CA LYS A 216 -8.18 -11.74 13.67
C LYS A 216 -7.58 -10.39 14.09
N ALA A 217 -6.26 -10.21 13.97
CA ALA A 217 -5.60 -8.96 14.34
C ALA A 217 -5.98 -7.83 13.36
N GLY A 218 -5.96 -8.11 12.05
CA GLY A 218 -6.38 -7.18 11.02
C GLY A 218 -7.86 -6.81 11.12
N THR A 219 -8.74 -7.77 11.41
CA THR A 219 -10.17 -7.54 11.64
C THR A 219 -10.39 -6.50 12.75
N LYS A 220 -9.73 -6.69 13.91
CA LYS A 220 -9.84 -5.74 15.02
C LYS A 220 -9.33 -4.36 14.63
N ALA A 221 -8.10 -4.27 14.13
CA ALA A 221 -7.47 -3.01 13.76
C ALA A 221 -8.24 -2.27 12.65
N PHE A 222 -8.68 -2.99 11.62
CA PHE A 222 -9.46 -2.39 10.54
C PHE A 222 -10.86 -1.93 11.00
N GLY A 223 -11.48 -2.65 11.93
CA GLY A 223 -12.72 -2.23 12.58
C GLY A 223 -12.58 -0.88 13.28
N GLU A 224 -11.52 -0.68 14.03
CA GLU A 224 -11.20 0.61 14.69
C GLU A 224 -10.93 1.72 13.68
N VAL A 225 -10.14 1.43 12.63
CA VAL A 225 -9.84 2.35 11.54
C VAL A 225 -11.11 2.76 10.80
N SER A 226 -11.91 1.79 10.36
CA SER A 226 -13.15 2.06 9.61
C SER A 226 -14.15 2.87 10.43
N THR A 227 -14.26 2.60 11.73
CA THR A 227 -15.12 3.38 12.65
C THR A 227 -14.67 4.83 12.76
N ARG A 228 -13.36 5.08 12.82
CA ARG A 228 -12.79 6.42 12.90
C ARG A 228 -12.92 7.19 11.59
N LEU A 229 -12.68 6.54 10.46
CA LEU A 229 -12.70 7.19 9.14
C LEU A 229 -14.13 7.39 8.62
N TYR A 230 -15.07 6.50 8.97
CA TYR A 230 -16.46 6.65 8.59
C TYR A 230 -17.09 7.92 9.18
N GLY A 231 -17.58 8.79 8.31
CA GLY A 231 -18.16 10.07 8.71
C GLY A 231 -17.14 11.18 8.97
N ALA A 232 -15.82 10.92 8.86
CA ALA A 232 -14.82 11.96 8.86
C ALA A 232 -14.93 12.82 7.60
N GLN A 233 -14.43 14.06 7.66
CA GLN A 233 -14.40 14.94 6.49
C GLN A 233 -13.27 14.54 5.53
N ALA A 234 -13.51 14.64 4.22
CA ALA A 234 -12.47 14.43 3.23
C ALA A 234 -11.30 15.41 3.42
N PRO A 235 -10.04 14.99 3.24
CA PRO A 235 -9.62 13.66 2.78
C PRO A 235 -9.40 12.62 3.90
N MET A 236 -9.65 12.98 5.16
CA MET A 236 -9.36 12.12 6.33
C MET A 236 -10.34 10.95 6.49
N ASN A 237 -11.34 10.84 5.61
CA ASN A 237 -12.19 9.67 5.46
C ASN A 237 -11.65 8.65 4.44
N GLN A 238 -10.41 8.85 3.96
CA GLN A 238 -9.76 7.97 2.99
C GLN A 238 -8.65 7.14 3.63
N PHE A 239 -8.49 5.92 3.13
CA PHE A 239 -7.49 4.98 3.60
C PHE A 239 -6.67 4.47 2.42
N ALA A 240 -5.39 4.82 2.37
CA ALA A 240 -4.53 4.53 1.23
C ALA A 240 -3.94 3.12 1.31
N PHE A 241 -4.01 2.41 0.22
CA PHE A 241 -3.30 1.16 -0.07
C PHE A 241 -1.98 1.52 -0.74
N VAL A 242 -0.88 1.27 -0.07
CA VAL A 242 0.47 1.67 -0.50
C VAL A 242 1.30 0.43 -0.74
N LEU A 243 1.79 0.27 -1.96
CA LEU A 243 2.69 -0.81 -2.34
C LEU A 243 4.06 -0.24 -2.68
N ASP A 244 5.09 -0.69 -1.95
CA ASP A 244 6.46 -0.21 -2.13
C ASP A 244 6.57 1.32 -2.20
N GLY A 245 5.81 2.01 -1.34
CA GLY A 245 5.80 3.46 -1.25
C GLY A 245 4.97 4.18 -2.32
N LYS A 246 4.21 3.51 -3.19
CA LYS A 246 3.29 4.12 -4.16
C LYS A 246 1.84 3.85 -3.77
N VAL A 247 0.98 4.87 -3.88
CA VAL A 247 -0.44 4.74 -3.57
C VAL A 247 -1.16 4.07 -4.72
N LEU A 248 -1.54 2.81 -4.56
CA LEU A 248 -2.34 2.10 -5.57
C LEU A 248 -3.77 2.63 -5.63
N SER A 249 -4.35 2.91 -4.47
CA SER A 249 -5.70 3.43 -4.32
C SER A 249 -5.84 4.10 -2.95
N ALA A 250 -6.69 5.10 -2.85
CA ALA A 250 -7.05 5.76 -1.59
C ALA A 250 -8.58 5.87 -1.47
N PRO A 251 -9.27 4.74 -1.27
CA PRO A 251 -10.73 4.71 -1.21
C PRO A 251 -11.29 5.47 -0.01
N THR A 252 -12.48 6.01 -0.20
CA THR A 252 -13.28 6.64 0.86
C THR A 252 -14.01 5.57 1.66
N MET A 253 -13.94 5.65 2.98
CA MET A 253 -14.65 4.75 3.90
C MET A 253 -16.15 5.07 3.90
N GLN A 254 -16.98 4.16 3.41
CA GLN A 254 -18.43 4.33 3.27
C GLN A 254 -19.22 3.66 4.41
N ALA A 255 -18.59 2.76 5.16
CA ALA A 255 -19.20 2.02 6.25
C ALA A 255 -18.21 1.73 7.37
N GLN A 256 -18.73 1.40 8.54
CA GLN A 256 -17.96 0.73 9.60
C GLN A 256 -17.88 -0.76 9.26
N ILE A 257 -16.68 -1.34 9.33
CA ILE A 257 -16.41 -2.72 8.89
C ILE A 257 -15.76 -3.51 10.04
N PRO A 258 -16.55 -3.95 11.02
CA PRO A 258 -16.02 -4.67 12.19
C PRO A 258 -15.69 -6.14 11.91
N ASP A 259 -16.14 -6.68 10.77
CA ASP A 259 -15.99 -8.09 10.41
C ASP A 259 -14.67 -8.41 9.66
N GLY A 260 -13.87 -7.39 9.34
CA GLY A 260 -12.59 -7.54 8.64
C GLY A 260 -12.72 -8.02 7.19
N ARG A 261 -13.85 -7.71 6.55
CA ARG A 261 -14.15 -8.06 5.15
C ARG A 261 -14.49 -6.82 4.31
N PRO A 262 -13.55 -5.90 4.14
CA PRO A 262 -13.78 -4.75 3.28
C PRO A 262 -13.92 -5.17 1.82
N SER A 263 -14.84 -4.50 1.12
CA SER A 263 -14.95 -4.54 -0.34
C SER A 263 -14.49 -3.20 -0.90
N VAL A 264 -13.47 -3.23 -1.74
CA VAL A 264 -12.89 -2.04 -2.34
C VAL A 264 -13.40 -1.91 -3.76
N SER A 265 -14.16 -0.85 -4.04
CA SER A 265 -14.60 -0.45 -5.38
C SER A 265 -13.85 0.80 -5.83
N GLY A 266 -13.79 1.07 -7.12
CA GLY A 266 -13.08 2.25 -7.62
C GLY A 266 -12.85 2.26 -9.11
N GLY A 267 -13.77 1.69 -9.87
CA GLY A 267 -13.64 1.61 -11.32
C GLY A 267 -12.49 0.70 -11.77
N PHE A 268 -12.22 -0.34 -11.00
CA PHE A 268 -11.25 -1.35 -11.41
C PHE A 268 -11.73 -2.08 -12.65
N THR A 269 -10.81 -2.36 -13.57
CA THR A 269 -10.99 -3.37 -14.62
C THR A 269 -10.60 -4.74 -14.06
N GLN A 270 -10.98 -5.81 -14.75
CA GLN A 270 -10.59 -7.18 -14.37
C GLN A 270 -9.08 -7.34 -14.17
N GLU A 271 -8.28 -6.65 -14.98
CA GLU A 271 -6.81 -6.70 -14.94
C GLU A 271 -6.20 -5.91 -13.77
N ARG A 272 -6.96 -4.97 -13.18
CA ARG A 272 -6.49 -4.10 -12.09
C ARG A 272 -7.11 -4.44 -10.73
N ALA A 273 -8.07 -5.32 -10.68
CA ALA A 273 -8.67 -5.86 -9.49
C ALA A 273 -8.02 -7.21 -9.13
#